data_43bae974514e6f0539fe590a2e2b5dd2
#
_entry.id   43bae974514e6f0539fe590a2e2b5dd2
#
_cell.length_a   1.000
_cell.length_b   1.000
_cell.length_c   1.000
_cell.angle_alpha   90.00
_cell.angle_beta   90.00
_cell.angle_gamma   90.00
#
_symmetry.space_group_name_H-M   'P 1'
#
loop_
_entity.id
_entity.type
_entity.pdbx_description
1 polymer ?
#
loop_
_entity_poly.entity_id
_entity_poly.type
_entity_poly.pdbx_seq_one_letter_code
_entity_poly.pdbx_strand_id
1 'polypeptide(L)'
;MTITFYTNFINHHQVPLADEFYKLIGDGYTMVTFEPLPEEFRKRGYEDFSYKKYLLPAYESRERLQEAEELAISSDVVILGAAPEFLIRDRLEKNKLTFRYEERLFKKIDRRLIHLEYWKKLYKEHTRYRRKNLYMLGASAYNRLDTAMLLSYPHKCFKWGYFINVPSINITSILQEKEDQPLKILWCGTISQVKRPDLAIKLASKLKKDHIEFQLNMV
;
A
#
# COMPACT_ATOMS: atom_id res chain seq x y z
N MET A 1 10.17 -15.42 -17.12
CA MET A 1 9.15 -15.17 -16.07
C MET A 1 8.72 -13.73 -16.19
N THR A 2 7.42 -13.51 -16.23
CA THR A 2 6.84 -12.17 -16.31
C THR A 2 6.00 -11.88 -15.08
N ILE A 3 6.13 -10.66 -14.53
CA ILE A 3 5.41 -10.19 -13.36
C ILE A 3 4.73 -8.86 -13.69
N THR A 4 3.43 -8.78 -13.51
CA THR A 4 2.69 -7.52 -13.65
C THR A 4 2.06 -7.11 -12.33
N PHE A 5 2.37 -5.89 -11.88
CA PHE A 5 1.82 -5.31 -10.67
C PHE A 5 0.83 -4.19 -11.01
N TYR A 6 -0.42 -4.35 -10.61
CA TYR A 6 -1.51 -3.39 -10.83
C TYR A 6 -1.76 -2.56 -9.59
N THR A 7 -1.80 -1.24 -9.75
CA THR A 7 -2.09 -0.29 -8.66
C THR A 7 -2.86 0.91 -9.20
N ASN A 8 -3.39 1.77 -8.33
CA ASN A 8 -4.04 3.00 -8.75
C ASN A 8 -3.03 4.00 -9.35
N PHE A 9 -2.03 4.41 -8.60
CA PHE A 9 -0.92 5.26 -9.05
C PHE A 9 0.38 4.81 -8.40
N ILE A 10 1.51 5.10 -9.06
CA ILE A 10 2.83 4.79 -8.51
C ILE A 10 3.20 5.75 -7.38
N ASN A 11 3.78 5.23 -6.31
CA ASN A 11 4.21 6.02 -5.16
C ASN A 11 5.50 5.49 -4.51
N HIS A 12 6.10 6.29 -3.65
CA HIS A 12 7.38 5.99 -2.99
C HIS A 12 7.39 4.72 -2.13
N HIS A 13 6.24 4.17 -1.74
CA HIS A 13 6.15 2.89 -1.01
C HIS A 13 6.28 1.65 -1.90
N GLN A 14 6.13 1.82 -3.21
CA GLN A 14 6.14 0.73 -4.19
C GLN A 14 7.40 0.73 -5.03
N VAL A 15 7.97 1.92 -5.27
CA VAL A 15 9.12 2.10 -6.17
C VAL A 15 10.34 1.26 -5.78
N PRO A 16 10.78 1.19 -4.52
CA PRO A 16 11.96 0.37 -4.19
C PRO A 16 11.77 -1.11 -4.50
N LEU A 17 10.56 -1.64 -4.27
CA LEU A 17 10.22 -3.02 -4.63
C LEU A 17 10.17 -3.19 -6.15
N ALA A 18 9.55 -2.25 -6.85
CA ALA A 18 9.43 -2.27 -8.31
C ALA A 18 10.81 -2.19 -8.99
N ASP A 19 11.69 -1.35 -8.48
CA ASP A 19 13.07 -1.24 -8.95
C ASP A 19 13.85 -2.56 -8.78
N GLU A 20 13.67 -3.26 -7.65
CA GLU A 20 14.30 -4.58 -7.45
C GLU A 20 13.70 -5.66 -8.37
N PHE A 21 12.39 -5.67 -8.62
CA PHE A 21 11.81 -6.56 -9.62
C PHE A 21 12.37 -6.28 -11.00
N TYR A 22 12.42 -5.01 -11.41
CA TYR A 22 12.96 -4.63 -12.72
C TYR A 22 14.45 -4.98 -12.84
N LYS A 23 15.23 -4.81 -11.79
CA LYS A 23 16.64 -5.21 -11.75
C LYS A 23 16.81 -6.73 -11.92
N LEU A 24 15.92 -7.54 -11.35
CA LEU A 24 16.00 -9.00 -11.40
C LEU A 24 15.55 -9.60 -12.74
N ILE A 25 14.53 -9.04 -13.37
CA ILE A 25 13.90 -9.65 -14.55
C ILE A 25 13.74 -8.71 -15.75
N GLY A 26 14.26 -7.47 -15.68
CA GLY A 26 14.24 -6.50 -16.77
C GLY A 26 12.83 -6.25 -17.31
N ASP A 27 12.68 -6.29 -18.62
CA ASP A 27 11.41 -6.07 -19.31
C ASP A 27 10.34 -7.15 -19.04
N GLY A 28 10.69 -8.18 -18.26
CA GLY A 28 9.72 -9.12 -17.70
C GLY A 28 8.86 -8.52 -16.57
N TYR A 29 9.21 -7.34 -16.03
CA TYR A 29 8.43 -6.66 -15.01
C TYR A 29 7.69 -5.45 -15.56
N THR A 30 6.39 -5.37 -15.28
CA THR A 30 5.56 -4.20 -15.61
C THR A 30 4.75 -3.78 -14.40
N MET A 31 4.75 -2.48 -14.10
CA MET A 31 3.82 -1.86 -13.16
C MET A 31 2.76 -1.08 -13.92
N VAL A 32 1.51 -1.46 -13.75
CA VAL A 32 0.36 -0.83 -14.40
C VAL A 32 -0.33 0.11 -13.43
N THR A 33 -0.59 1.34 -13.89
CA THR A 33 -1.34 2.34 -13.11
C THR A 33 -2.60 2.79 -13.84
N PHE A 34 -3.68 3.06 -13.07
CA PHE A 34 -5.00 3.45 -13.59
C PHE A 34 -5.32 4.92 -13.36
N GLU A 35 -4.47 5.63 -12.65
CA GLU A 35 -4.62 7.05 -12.33
C GLU A 35 -3.26 7.73 -12.36
N PRO A 36 -3.16 9.00 -12.74
CA PRO A 36 -1.95 9.80 -12.52
C PRO A 36 -1.74 10.03 -11.04
N LEU A 37 -0.52 10.45 -10.65
CA LEU A 37 -0.28 10.91 -9.29
C LEU A 37 -1.23 12.08 -8.96
N PRO A 38 -2.11 11.95 -7.93
CA PRO A 38 -3.07 12.99 -7.60
C PRO A 38 -2.38 14.31 -7.22
N GLU A 39 -2.95 15.43 -7.64
CA GLU A 39 -2.39 16.77 -7.44
C GLU A 39 -2.14 17.10 -5.97
N GLU A 40 -2.99 16.61 -5.08
CA GLU A 40 -2.81 16.80 -3.64
C GLU A 40 -1.53 16.13 -3.10
N PHE A 41 -1.09 15.02 -3.70
CA PHE A 41 0.18 14.37 -3.34
C PHE A 41 1.37 15.14 -3.90
N ARG A 42 1.28 15.66 -5.12
CA ARG A 42 2.30 16.57 -5.69
C ARG A 42 2.50 17.80 -4.82
N LYS A 43 1.42 18.43 -4.37
CA LYS A 43 1.46 19.58 -3.44
C LYS A 43 2.10 19.25 -2.08
N ARG A 44 2.06 17.99 -1.67
CA ARG A 44 2.71 17.49 -0.45
C ARG A 44 4.17 17.07 -0.67
N GLY A 45 4.73 17.30 -1.86
CA GLY A 45 6.13 16.99 -2.18
C GLY A 45 6.38 15.53 -2.55
N TYR A 46 5.34 14.77 -2.93
CA TYR A 46 5.55 13.43 -3.46
C TYR A 46 6.21 13.51 -4.83
N GLU A 47 7.26 12.71 -5.01
CA GLU A 47 7.98 12.59 -6.27
C GLU A 47 7.09 11.97 -7.35
N ASP A 48 7.23 12.46 -8.58
CA ASP A 48 6.61 11.89 -9.77
C ASP A 48 7.55 10.84 -10.38
N PHE A 49 7.14 9.59 -10.36
CA PHE A 49 7.91 8.46 -10.88
C PHE A 49 7.50 8.03 -12.30
N SER A 50 6.82 8.90 -13.06
CA SER A 50 6.35 8.59 -14.42
C SER A 50 7.48 8.24 -15.41
N TYR A 51 8.72 8.60 -15.10
CA TYR A 51 9.91 8.29 -15.89
C TYR A 51 10.39 6.82 -15.80
N LYS A 52 9.80 6.02 -14.91
CA LYS A 52 10.23 4.63 -14.72
C LYS A 52 9.90 3.77 -15.94
N LYS A 53 10.90 3.08 -16.50
CA LYS A 53 10.80 2.30 -17.74
C LYS A 53 9.77 1.17 -17.67
N TYR A 54 9.56 0.61 -16.48
CA TYR A 54 8.61 -0.47 -16.24
C TYR A 54 7.16 0.01 -16.02
N LEU A 55 6.91 1.32 -16.10
CA LEU A 55 5.57 1.87 -15.85
C LEU A 55 4.71 1.85 -17.12
N LEU A 56 3.53 1.26 -17.02
CA LEU A 56 2.47 1.29 -18.02
C LEU A 56 1.28 2.09 -17.47
N PRO A 57 1.12 3.37 -17.85
CA PRO A 57 -0.01 4.20 -17.42
C PRO A 57 -1.25 3.89 -18.27
N ALA A 58 -2.07 2.94 -17.82
CA ALA A 58 -3.26 2.46 -18.53
C ALA A 58 -4.36 3.53 -18.71
N TYR A 59 -4.30 4.63 -17.97
CA TYR A 59 -5.24 5.75 -18.06
C TYR A 59 -4.97 6.70 -19.24
N GLU A 60 -3.80 6.62 -19.88
CA GLU A 60 -3.41 7.58 -20.92
C GLU A 60 -4.09 7.32 -22.27
N SER A 61 -4.38 6.06 -22.61
CA SER A 61 -5.06 5.72 -23.83
C SER A 61 -5.79 4.38 -23.77
N ARG A 62 -6.68 4.15 -24.73
CA ARG A 62 -7.41 2.88 -24.87
C ARG A 62 -6.47 1.71 -25.19
N GLU A 63 -5.45 1.96 -25.99
CA GLU A 63 -4.43 0.97 -26.38
C GLU A 63 -3.64 0.52 -25.16
N ARG A 64 -3.23 1.46 -24.27
CA ARG A 64 -2.53 1.13 -23.04
C ARG A 64 -3.42 0.38 -22.05
N LEU A 65 -4.71 0.69 -22.00
CA LEU A 65 -5.66 -0.07 -21.20
C LEU A 65 -5.80 -1.50 -21.71
N GLN A 66 -5.90 -1.67 -23.03
CA GLN A 66 -5.96 -2.99 -23.66
C GLN A 66 -4.68 -3.79 -23.38
N GLU A 67 -3.51 -3.18 -23.50
CA GLU A 67 -2.23 -3.80 -23.14
C GLU A 67 -2.23 -4.26 -21.67
N ALA A 68 -2.74 -3.43 -20.75
CA ALA A 68 -2.88 -3.79 -19.36
C ALA A 68 -3.81 -5.00 -19.15
N GLU A 69 -4.93 -5.09 -19.87
CA GLU A 69 -5.85 -6.22 -19.83
C GLU A 69 -5.21 -7.51 -20.39
N GLU A 70 -4.43 -7.41 -21.46
CA GLU A 70 -3.69 -8.53 -22.05
C GLU A 70 -2.62 -9.06 -21.07
N LEU A 71 -1.87 -8.16 -20.41
CA LEU A 71 -0.89 -8.52 -19.38
C LEU A 71 -1.54 -9.22 -18.18
N ALA A 72 -2.78 -8.87 -17.82
CA ALA A 72 -3.50 -9.55 -16.74
C ALA A 72 -3.73 -11.03 -17.05
N ILE A 73 -3.84 -11.41 -18.32
CA ILE A 73 -4.03 -12.81 -18.75
C ILE A 73 -2.70 -13.49 -19.09
N SER A 74 -1.78 -12.79 -19.75
CA SER A 74 -0.55 -13.38 -20.30
C SER A 74 0.54 -13.58 -19.24
N SER A 75 0.71 -12.66 -18.29
CA SER A 75 1.79 -12.71 -17.30
C SER A 75 1.81 -14.00 -16.48
N ASP A 76 3.00 -14.50 -16.15
CA ASP A 76 3.17 -15.66 -15.28
C ASP A 76 2.62 -15.37 -13.88
N VAL A 77 2.94 -14.20 -13.34
CA VAL A 77 2.52 -13.73 -12.03
C VAL A 77 1.83 -12.38 -12.14
N VAL A 78 0.69 -12.24 -11.46
CA VAL A 78 0.01 -10.96 -11.29
C VAL A 78 -0.10 -10.60 -9.82
N ILE A 79 0.23 -9.37 -9.48
CA ILE A 79 0.00 -8.77 -8.17
C ILE A 79 -1.07 -7.69 -8.35
N LEU A 80 -2.24 -7.88 -7.76
CA LEU A 80 -3.32 -6.90 -7.74
C LEU A 80 -3.30 -6.09 -6.45
N GLY A 81 -2.95 -4.83 -6.54
CA GLY A 81 -3.09 -3.84 -5.47
C GLY A 81 -4.41 -3.07 -5.57
N ALA A 82 -4.36 -1.75 -5.41
CA ALA A 82 -5.51 -0.87 -5.56
C ALA A 82 -5.88 -0.65 -7.05
N ALA A 83 -6.39 -1.69 -7.70
CA ALA A 83 -6.72 -1.72 -9.13
C ALA A 83 -8.06 -2.43 -9.36
N PRO A 84 -8.69 -2.28 -10.53
CA PRO A 84 -10.00 -2.89 -10.82
C PRO A 84 -10.00 -4.42 -10.75
N GLU A 85 -10.97 -4.98 -10.03
CA GLU A 85 -11.13 -6.43 -9.84
C GLU A 85 -11.37 -7.24 -11.12
N PHE A 86 -11.94 -6.64 -12.14
CA PHE A 86 -12.24 -7.35 -13.36
C PHE A 86 -11.00 -7.91 -14.04
N LEU A 87 -9.83 -7.28 -13.87
CA LEU A 87 -8.55 -7.67 -14.44
C LEU A 87 -8.14 -9.11 -14.10
N ILE A 88 -8.43 -9.56 -12.90
CA ILE A 88 -7.99 -10.89 -12.44
C ILE A 88 -9.07 -11.97 -12.56
N ARG A 89 -10.30 -11.62 -12.93
CA ARG A 89 -11.42 -12.58 -12.97
C ARG A 89 -11.12 -13.78 -13.87
N ASP A 90 -10.85 -13.53 -15.14
CA ASP A 90 -10.59 -14.57 -16.12
C ASP A 90 -9.32 -15.35 -15.82
N ARG A 91 -8.32 -14.65 -15.27
CA ARG A 91 -7.09 -15.24 -14.79
C ARG A 91 -7.35 -16.26 -13.67
N LEU A 92 -8.19 -15.91 -12.70
CA LEU A 92 -8.56 -16.79 -11.59
C LEU A 92 -9.41 -17.98 -12.04
N GLU A 93 -10.30 -17.79 -13.01
CA GLU A 93 -11.05 -18.94 -13.59
C GLU A 93 -10.08 -19.93 -14.27
N LYS A 94 -9.04 -19.46 -14.93
CA LYS A 94 -7.95 -20.26 -15.52
C LYS A 94 -6.94 -20.75 -14.47
N ASN A 95 -7.15 -20.49 -13.20
CA ASN A 95 -6.32 -20.90 -12.07
C ASN A 95 -4.85 -20.45 -12.16
N LYS A 96 -4.58 -19.30 -12.77
CA LYS A 96 -3.23 -18.73 -12.88
C LYS A 96 -2.79 -18.09 -11.56
N LEU A 97 -1.47 -18.10 -11.29
CA LEU A 97 -0.88 -17.56 -10.07
C LEU A 97 -1.14 -16.07 -9.93
N THR A 98 -1.86 -15.70 -8.89
CA THR A 98 -2.28 -14.33 -8.61
C THR A 98 -2.07 -14.00 -7.13
N PHE A 99 -1.52 -12.84 -6.86
CA PHE A 99 -1.42 -12.26 -5.54
C PHE A 99 -2.33 -11.04 -5.44
N ARG A 100 -3.01 -10.91 -4.29
CA ARG A 100 -3.72 -9.70 -3.93
C ARG A 100 -2.93 -8.99 -2.85
N TYR A 101 -2.61 -7.74 -3.07
CA TYR A 101 -1.92 -6.89 -2.12
C TYR A 101 -2.92 -5.93 -1.48
N GLU A 102 -3.14 -6.07 -0.20
CA GLU A 102 -4.11 -5.25 0.53
C GLU A 102 -3.68 -4.92 1.95
N GLU A 103 -4.16 -3.77 2.41
CA GLU A 103 -4.19 -3.46 3.82
C GLU A 103 -5.29 -4.25 4.55
N ARG A 104 -5.47 -3.98 5.83
CA ARG A 104 -6.48 -4.62 6.65
C ARG A 104 -7.90 -4.45 6.09
N LEU A 105 -8.65 -5.53 5.92
CA LEU A 105 -10.04 -5.53 5.43
C LEU A 105 -11.00 -4.89 6.44
N PHE A 106 -10.83 -5.22 7.72
CA PHE A 106 -11.66 -4.72 8.82
C PHE A 106 -10.92 -3.65 9.65
N LYS A 107 -10.54 -2.54 9.01
CA LYS A 107 -9.86 -1.41 9.69
C LYS A 107 -10.72 -0.76 10.77
N LYS A 108 -12.04 -0.73 10.56
CA LYS A 108 -13.02 -0.17 11.48
C LYS A 108 -14.22 -1.09 11.53
N ILE A 109 -14.75 -1.29 12.73
CA ILE A 109 -16.12 -1.76 12.90
C ILE A 109 -17.01 -0.58 12.52
N ASP A 110 -17.44 -0.53 11.28
CA ASP A 110 -18.27 0.55 10.75
C ASP A 110 -19.62 0.02 10.25
N ARG A 111 -20.51 0.95 9.89
CA ARG A 111 -21.86 0.62 9.41
C ARG A 111 -21.87 -0.28 8.17
N ARG A 112 -20.77 -0.37 7.41
CA ARG A 112 -20.68 -1.26 6.23
C ARG A 112 -20.85 -2.72 6.60
N LEU A 113 -20.44 -3.12 7.81
CA LEU A 113 -20.57 -4.51 8.29
C LEU A 113 -22.01 -4.97 8.46
N ILE A 114 -22.97 -4.05 8.58
CA ILE A 114 -24.40 -4.38 8.64
C ILE A 114 -25.06 -4.48 7.26
N HIS A 115 -24.37 -4.08 6.19
CA HIS A 115 -24.89 -4.11 4.83
C HIS A 115 -24.56 -5.44 4.13
N LEU A 116 -25.57 -6.17 3.72
CA LEU A 116 -25.43 -7.44 3.01
C LEU A 116 -24.60 -7.31 1.73
N GLU A 117 -24.70 -6.20 1.02
CA GLU A 117 -23.93 -5.93 -0.21
C GLU A 117 -22.42 -5.88 0.04
N TYR A 118 -21.99 -5.39 1.20
CA TYR A 118 -20.58 -5.42 1.59
C TYR A 118 -20.05 -6.86 1.72
N TRP A 119 -20.81 -7.73 2.37
CA TRP A 119 -20.46 -9.15 2.51
C TRP A 119 -20.51 -9.91 1.18
N LYS A 120 -21.48 -9.60 0.31
CA LYS A 120 -21.52 -10.13 -1.05
C LYS A 120 -20.28 -9.71 -1.86
N LYS A 121 -19.84 -8.45 -1.72
CA LYS A 121 -18.60 -7.98 -2.32
C LYS A 121 -17.41 -8.78 -1.83
N LEU A 122 -17.20 -8.86 -0.52
CA LEU A 122 -16.10 -9.61 0.07
C LEU A 122 -16.12 -11.10 -0.34
N TYR A 123 -17.29 -11.71 -0.41
CA TYR A 123 -17.41 -13.08 -0.90
C TYR A 123 -16.96 -13.22 -2.36
N LYS A 124 -17.44 -12.32 -3.24
CA LYS A 124 -17.09 -12.33 -4.67
C LYS A 124 -15.60 -12.11 -4.93
N GLU A 125 -14.99 -11.23 -4.17
CA GLU A 125 -13.59 -10.80 -4.39
C GLU A 125 -12.58 -11.74 -3.69
N HIS A 126 -12.95 -12.37 -2.56
CA HIS A 126 -12.03 -13.15 -1.75
C HIS A 126 -12.46 -14.62 -1.58
N THR A 127 -13.62 -14.85 -0.98
CA THR A 127 -14.02 -16.20 -0.53
C THR A 127 -14.32 -17.14 -1.70
N ARG A 128 -14.97 -16.66 -2.75
CA ARG A 128 -15.30 -17.42 -3.96
C ARG A 128 -14.05 -18.11 -4.54
N TYR A 129 -12.92 -17.45 -4.50
CA TYR A 129 -11.66 -17.91 -5.09
C TYR A 129 -10.75 -18.65 -4.10
N ARG A 130 -11.23 -19.02 -2.91
CA ARG A 130 -10.41 -19.64 -1.85
C ARG A 130 -9.65 -20.90 -2.28
N ARG A 131 -10.17 -21.64 -3.26
CA ARG A 131 -9.55 -22.87 -3.81
C ARG A 131 -8.67 -22.60 -5.03
N LYS A 132 -8.73 -21.41 -5.61
CA LYS A 132 -7.93 -21.01 -6.78
C LYS A 132 -6.52 -20.62 -6.37
N ASN A 133 -5.66 -20.44 -7.37
CA ASN A 133 -4.26 -20.06 -7.18
C ASN A 133 -4.12 -18.56 -6.85
N LEU A 134 -4.90 -18.11 -5.87
CA LEU A 134 -4.96 -16.77 -5.35
C LEU A 134 -4.40 -16.71 -3.93
N TYR A 135 -3.46 -15.79 -3.71
CA TYR A 135 -2.76 -15.58 -2.44
C TYR A 135 -2.94 -14.14 -1.97
N MET A 136 -2.89 -13.92 -0.66
CA MET A 136 -2.94 -12.60 -0.04
C MET A 136 -1.54 -12.16 0.40
N LEU A 137 -1.14 -10.97 -0.01
CA LEU A 137 0.01 -10.22 0.50
C LEU A 137 -0.51 -9.14 1.44
N GLY A 138 -0.54 -9.43 2.72
CA GLY A 138 -1.16 -8.58 3.73
C GLY A 138 -0.22 -7.53 4.29
N ALA A 139 -0.50 -6.25 4.04
CA ALA A 139 0.26 -5.11 4.58
C ALA A 139 -0.11 -4.76 6.04
N SER A 140 -0.69 -5.70 6.76
CA SER A 140 -1.02 -5.55 8.19
C SER A 140 -0.86 -6.88 8.92
N ALA A 141 -0.45 -6.82 10.19
CA ALA A 141 -0.38 -7.98 11.07
C ALA A 141 -1.74 -8.68 11.26
N TYR A 142 -2.84 -7.98 11.02
CA TYR A 142 -4.20 -8.51 11.18
C TYR A 142 -4.80 -9.13 9.93
N ASN A 143 -4.19 -9.02 8.75
CA ASN A 143 -4.74 -9.58 7.51
C ASN A 143 -5.04 -11.08 7.62
N ARG A 144 -4.18 -11.84 8.28
CA ARG A 144 -4.41 -13.27 8.49
C ARG A 144 -5.68 -13.56 9.29
N LEU A 145 -5.97 -12.74 10.31
CA LEU A 145 -7.21 -12.86 11.09
C LEU A 145 -8.42 -12.44 10.25
N ASP A 146 -8.33 -11.30 9.58
CA ASP A 146 -9.41 -10.76 8.75
C ASP A 146 -9.79 -11.77 7.64
N THR A 147 -8.80 -12.37 6.96
CA THR A 147 -9.05 -13.38 5.91
C THR A 147 -9.60 -14.71 6.47
N ALA A 148 -9.18 -15.11 7.68
CA ALA A 148 -9.73 -16.29 8.35
C ALA A 148 -11.21 -16.08 8.72
N MET A 149 -11.61 -14.90 9.18
CA MET A 149 -13.01 -14.55 9.43
C MET A 149 -13.88 -14.65 8.17
N LEU A 150 -13.30 -14.38 6.99
CA LEU A 150 -13.97 -14.54 5.70
C LEU A 150 -13.92 -15.98 5.15
N LEU A 151 -13.29 -16.91 5.84
CA LEU A 151 -13.01 -18.26 5.34
C LEU A 151 -12.30 -18.23 3.97
N SER A 152 -11.46 -17.22 3.75
CA SER A 152 -10.69 -17.00 2.52
C SER A 152 -9.21 -17.26 2.76
N TYR A 153 -8.45 -17.48 1.68
CA TYR A 153 -6.99 -17.69 1.68
C TYR A 153 -6.46 -18.72 2.70
N PRO A 154 -7.01 -19.94 2.80
CA PRO A 154 -6.53 -20.94 3.77
C PRO A 154 -5.06 -21.26 3.50
N HIS A 155 -4.17 -20.94 4.46
CA HIS A 155 -2.69 -21.06 4.36
C HIS A 155 -2.06 -20.26 3.21
N LYS A 156 -2.77 -19.27 2.65
CA LYS A 156 -2.35 -18.46 1.49
C LYS A 156 -2.25 -16.96 1.80
N CYS A 157 -2.19 -16.59 3.08
CA CYS A 157 -2.01 -15.19 3.51
C CYS A 157 -0.58 -15.01 4.04
N PHE A 158 0.20 -14.20 3.35
CA PHE A 158 1.60 -13.94 3.67
C PHE A 158 1.77 -12.51 4.19
N LYS A 159 2.73 -12.33 5.09
CA LYS A 159 3.12 -11.03 5.58
C LYS A 159 3.76 -10.24 4.44
N TRP A 160 3.32 -9.00 4.30
CA TRP A 160 3.82 -8.03 3.36
C TRP A 160 3.92 -6.67 4.01
N GLY A 161 4.30 -5.62 3.27
CA GLY A 161 4.37 -4.28 3.83
C GLY A 161 4.57 -3.21 2.76
N TYR A 162 4.92 -2.04 3.23
CA TYR A 162 5.40 -0.94 2.41
C TYR A 162 6.93 -1.02 2.34
N PHE A 163 7.46 -0.86 1.14
CA PHE A 163 8.89 -0.89 0.87
C PHE A 163 9.36 0.54 0.62
N ILE A 164 10.01 1.12 1.62
CA ILE A 164 10.53 2.48 1.54
C ILE A 164 12.05 2.44 1.51
N ASN A 165 12.67 3.43 0.87
CA ASN A 165 14.10 3.63 1.00
C ASN A 165 14.43 3.99 2.45
N VAL A 166 15.35 3.24 3.03
CA VAL A 166 15.88 3.52 4.35
C VAL A 166 17.27 4.12 4.18
N PRO A 167 17.45 5.43 4.42
CA PRO A 167 18.77 6.04 4.33
C PRO A 167 19.69 5.46 5.40
N SER A 168 20.97 5.35 5.08
CA SER A 168 22.00 5.03 6.08
C SER A 168 22.12 6.21 7.04
N ILE A 169 21.87 5.97 8.32
CA ILE A 169 21.90 7.01 9.35
C ILE A 169 22.99 6.69 10.35
N ASN A 170 23.88 7.67 10.62
CA ASN A 170 24.84 7.57 11.71
C ASN A 170 24.15 7.93 13.03
N ILE A 171 23.71 6.92 13.78
CA ILE A 171 23.00 7.10 15.06
C ILE A 171 23.86 7.84 16.08
N THR A 172 25.18 7.54 16.12
CA THR A 172 26.11 8.18 17.06
C THR A 172 26.19 9.69 16.85
N SER A 173 26.28 10.13 15.60
CA SER A 173 26.29 11.54 15.24
C SER A 173 24.99 12.25 15.68
N ILE A 174 23.83 11.61 15.40
CA ILE A 174 22.54 12.18 15.81
C ILE A 174 22.40 12.27 17.35
N LEU A 175 22.89 11.29 18.08
CA LEU A 175 22.86 11.34 19.55
C LEU A 175 23.72 12.45 20.10
N GLN A 176 24.94 12.64 19.55
CA GLN A 176 25.82 13.78 19.92
C GLN A 176 25.19 15.13 19.63
N GLU A 177 24.54 15.29 18.47
CA GLU A 177 23.83 16.53 18.12
C GLU A 177 22.63 16.85 19.02
N LYS A 178 22.06 15.82 19.68
CA LYS A 178 20.93 15.97 20.60
C LYS A 178 21.34 16.12 22.05
N GLU A 179 22.61 15.92 22.36
CA GLU A 179 23.13 16.12 23.71
C GLU A 179 22.93 17.58 24.12
N ASP A 180 22.45 17.84 25.29
CA ASP A 180 22.15 19.16 25.83
C ASP A 180 21.11 20.00 25.05
N GLN A 181 20.35 19.39 24.14
CA GLN A 181 19.26 20.06 23.44
C GLN A 181 17.93 19.85 24.19
N PRO A 182 17.02 20.85 24.17
CA PRO A 182 15.68 20.66 24.68
C PRO A 182 14.95 19.56 23.91
N LEU A 183 13.96 18.93 24.56
CA LEU A 183 13.16 17.87 23.95
C LEU A 183 12.45 18.38 22.69
N LYS A 184 12.81 17.87 21.52
CA LYS A 184 12.17 18.20 20.24
C LYS A 184 11.17 17.10 19.86
N ILE A 185 9.91 17.48 19.76
CA ILE A 185 8.80 16.58 19.43
C ILE A 185 8.31 16.94 18.03
N LEU A 186 8.19 15.94 17.16
CA LEU A 186 7.59 16.08 15.85
C LEU A 186 6.28 15.32 15.80
N TRP A 187 5.18 16.02 15.48
CA TRP A 187 3.96 15.41 15.01
C TRP A 187 3.84 15.66 13.51
N CYS A 188 3.72 14.58 12.72
CA CYS A 188 3.62 14.69 11.26
C CYS A 188 2.37 13.94 10.78
N GLY A 189 1.50 14.65 10.05
CA GLY A 189 0.32 14.00 9.49
C GLY A 189 -0.80 14.96 9.08
N THR A 190 -1.77 14.42 8.33
CA THR A 190 -3.00 15.16 8.01
C THR A 190 -3.81 15.40 9.28
N ILE A 191 -4.31 16.62 9.49
CA ILE A 191 -5.19 16.96 10.60
C ILE A 191 -6.51 16.19 10.45
N SER A 192 -6.63 15.10 11.20
CA SER A 192 -7.80 14.21 11.18
C SER A 192 -7.97 13.50 12.51
N GLN A 193 -9.18 13.01 12.78
CA GLN A 193 -9.46 12.22 14.00
C GLN A 193 -8.58 10.96 14.11
N VAL A 194 -8.24 10.34 12.99
CA VAL A 194 -7.40 9.12 12.97
C VAL A 194 -5.96 9.42 13.36
N LYS A 195 -5.43 10.59 12.97
CA LYS A 195 -4.04 10.99 13.26
C LYS A 195 -3.88 11.69 14.60
N ARG A 196 -4.97 12.02 15.28
CA ARG A 196 -5.01 12.48 16.67
C ARG A 196 -4.08 13.65 16.99
N PRO A 197 -4.12 14.78 16.23
CA PRO A 197 -3.30 15.96 16.59
C PRO A 197 -3.60 16.49 18.00
N ASP A 198 -4.81 16.25 18.49
CA ASP A 198 -5.23 16.58 19.85
C ASP A 198 -4.33 15.96 20.93
N LEU A 199 -3.81 14.74 20.69
CA LEU A 199 -2.90 14.09 21.65
C LEU A 199 -1.54 14.77 21.71
N ALA A 200 -1.02 15.27 20.57
CA ALA A 200 0.23 16.03 20.55
C ALA A 200 0.09 17.33 21.37
N ILE A 201 -1.05 18.03 21.22
CA ILE A 201 -1.34 19.25 22.00
C ILE A 201 -1.50 18.93 23.50
N LYS A 202 -2.21 17.84 23.84
CA LYS A 202 -2.36 17.38 25.24
C LYS A 202 -1.00 17.03 25.86
N LEU A 203 -0.12 16.37 25.11
CA LEU A 203 1.25 16.09 25.55
C LEU A 203 2.02 17.37 25.83
N ALA A 204 1.99 18.34 24.92
CA ALA A 204 2.63 19.63 25.10
C ALA A 204 2.13 20.37 26.35
N SER A 205 0.80 20.35 26.57
CA SER A 205 0.18 20.95 27.75
C SER A 205 0.65 20.28 29.06
N LYS A 206 0.84 18.95 29.05
CA LYS A 206 1.35 18.22 30.19
C LYS A 206 2.82 18.53 30.45
N LEU A 207 3.67 18.51 29.43
CA LEU A 207 5.09 18.83 29.57
C LEU A 207 5.31 20.25 30.14
N LYS A 208 4.52 21.23 29.65
CA LYS A 208 4.53 22.59 30.19
C LYS A 208 4.16 22.65 31.62
N LYS A 209 3.13 21.90 32.08
CA LYS A 209 2.71 21.80 33.47
C LYS A 209 3.78 21.17 34.35
N ASP A 210 4.49 20.18 33.84
CA ASP A 210 5.57 19.46 34.54
C ASP A 210 6.92 20.22 34.45
N HIS A 211 6.94 21.46 33.92
CA HIS A 211 8.12 22.33 33.77
C HIS A 211 9.24 21.72 32.95
N ILE A 212 8.90 20.82 32.01
CA ILE A 212 9.86 20.23 31.05
C ILE A 212 9.98 21.17 29.85
N GLU A 213 11.22 21.57 29.53
CA GLU A 213 11.50 22.37 28.36
C GLU A 213 11.37 21.52 27.07
N PHE A 214 10.60 21.98 26.11
CA PHE A 214 10.39 21.25 24.84
C PHE A 214 10.04 22.20 23.69
N GLN A 215 10.22 21.69 22.48
CA GLN A 215 9.72 22.27 21.23
C GLN A 215 8.79 21.27 20.55
N LEU A 216 7.54 21.65 20.23
CA LEU A 216 6.63 20.83 19.44
C LEU A 216 6.50 21.41 18.04
N ASN A 217 6.89 20.63 17.03
CA ASN A 217 6.69 20.92 15.62
C ASN A 217 5.52 20.07 15.09
N MET A 218 4.55 20.71 14.43
CA MET A 218 3.40 20.05 13.82
C MET A 218 3.39 20.36 12.32
N VAL A 219 3.46 19.32 11.46
CA VAL A 219 3.53 19.42 9.99
C VAL A 219 2.54 18.46 9.33
#